data_17b622da008383bc57d75e6953b000c2
#
_entry.id   17b622da008383bc57d75e6953b000c2
#
_cell.length_a   1.000
_cell.length_b   1.000
_cell.length_c   1.000
_cell.angle_alpha   90.00
_cell.angle_beta   90.00
_cell.angle_gamma   90.00
#
_symmetry.space_group_name_H-M   'P 1'
#
loop_
_entity.id
_entity.type
_entity.pdbx_description
1 polymer ?
#
loop_
_entity_poly.entity_id
_entity_poly.type
_entity_poly.pdbx_seq_one_letter_code
_entity_poly.pdbx_strand_id
1 'polypeptide(L)'
;LFELVEPLLEEGHKVLVFSQFVRMLQILEKECADRQMPTHMLTGETKNRQDIVNAFQEAELPSVFLLSLRAAGTGLNLTSASYVVIYDPWWNPAVEAQAIDRTHRIGQTATVNAYKMISPGTVEEKIWDLQQRKAKTVSDVLGEDGFAKGLTTNDLEYLFSD
;
A
#
# COMPACT_ATOMS: atom_id res chain seq x y z
N LEU A 1 -5.82 -6.92 -9.27
CA LEU A 1 -5.20 -7.33 -7.99
C LEU A 1 -5.04 -8.84 -7.93
N PHE A 2 -6.11 -9.62 -8.06
CA PHE A 2 -6.09 -11.07 -7.82
C PHE A 2 -5.21 -11.83 -8.81
N GLU A 3 -5.17 -11.44 -10.08
CA GLU A 3 -4.23 -11.97 -11.08
C GLU A 3 -2.75 -11.84 -10.67
N LEU A 4 -2.44 -10.86 -9.82
CA LEU A 4 -1.11 -10.67 -9.25
C LEU A 4 -0.93 -11.48 -7.96
N VAL A 5 -1.93 -11.47 -7.07
CA VAL A 5 -1.79 -12.00 -5.71
C VAL A 5 -1.93 -13.52 -5.65
N GLU A 6 -2.84 -14.12 -6.43
CA GLU A 6 -3.07 -15.57 -6.43
C GLU A 6 -1.78 -16.37 -6.75
N PRO A 7 -1.04 -16.06 -7.84
CA PRO A 7 0.21 -16.77 -8.11
C PRO A 7 1.26 -16.61 -7.01
N LEU A 8 1.33 -15.42 -6.37
CA LEU A 8 2.28 -15.18 -5.29
C LEU A 8 1.97 -16.03 -4.05
N LEU A 9 0.69 -16.21 -3.73
CA LEU A 9 0.28 -17.10 -2.64
C LEU A 9 0.57 -18.57 -2.97
N GLU A 10 0.33 -18.99 -4.22
CA GLU A 10 0.66 -20.36 -4.69
C GLU A 10 2.16 -20.64 -4.61
N GLU A 11 3.01 -19.63 -4.83
CA GLU A 11 4.46 -19.71 -4.66
C GLU A 11 4.92 -19.66 -3.20
N GLY A 12 4.00 -19.52 -2.25
CA GLY A 12 4.30 -19.53 -0.81
C GLY A 12 4.61 -18.15 -0.22
N HIS A 13 4.33 -17.07 -0.94
CA HIS A 13 4.62 -15.72 -0.47
C HIS A 13 3.50 -15.11 0.36
N LYS A 14 3.86 -14.25 1.30
CA LYS A 14 2.94 -13.37 2.01
C LYS A 14 2.91 -12.00 1.33
N VAL A 15 1.72 -11.45 1.17
CA VAL A 15 1.48 -10.22 0.42
C VAL A 15 0.79 -9.18 1.30
N LEU A 16 1.33 -7.96 1.34
CA LEU A 16 0.68 -6.81 1.95
C LEU A 16 -0.08 -6.03 0.87
N VAL A 17 -1.31 -5.66 1.13
CA VAL A 17 -2.12 -4.82 0.27
C VAL A 17 -2.55 -3.59 1.04
N PHE A 18 -2.08 -2.43 0.60
CA PHE A 18 -2.41 -1.14 1.21
C PHE A 18 -3.48 -0.41 0.41
N SER A 19 -4.46 0.13 1.11
CA SER A 19 -5.45 1.06 0.55
C SER A 19 -5.69 2.22 1.50
N GLN A 20 -6.00 3.39 0.95
CA GLN A 20 -6.45 4.54 1.74
C GLN A 20 -7.91 4.40 2.18
N PHE A 21 -8.70 3.57 1.49
CA PHE A 21 -10.14 3.42 1.70
C PHE A 21 -10.46 2.13 2.48
N VAL A 22 -10.91 2.26 3.73
CA VAL A 22 -11.32 1.10 4.55
C VAL A 22 -12.43 0.29 3.88
N ARG A 23 -13.38 0.98 3.22
CA ARG A 23 -14.45 0.31 2.48
C ARG A 23 -13.92 -0.57 1.34
N MET A 24 -12.86 -0.14 0.66
CA MET A 24 -12.21 -0.95 -0.35
C MET A 24 -11.57 -2.21 0.26
N LEU A 25 -10.88 -2.06 1.40
CA LEU A 25 -10.33 -3.20 2.12
C LEU A 25 -11.39 -4.23 2.51
N GLN A 26 -12.58 -3.79 2.92
CA GLN A 26 -13.71 -4.67 3.24
C GLN A 26 -14.22 -5.43 2.01
N ILE A 27 -14.26 -4.77 0.84
CA ILE A 27 -14.61 -5.43 -0.43
C ILE A 27 -13.55 -6.47 -0.79
N LEU A 28 -12.27 -6.12 -0.69
CA LEU A 28 -11.16 -7.04 -0.96
C LEU A 28 -11.14 -8.23 0.02
N GLU A 29 -11.45 -8.00 1.30
CA GLU A 29 -11.55 -9.07 2.31
C GLU A 29 -12.63 -10.09 1.92
N LYS A 30 -13.80 -9.61 1.51
CA LYS A 30 -14.88 -10.48 1.01
C LYS A 30 -14.45 -11.27 -0.21
N GLU A 31 -13.84 -10.62 -1.20
CA GLU A 31 -13.33 -11.29 -2.40
C GLU A 31 -12.25 -12.33 -2.08
N CYS A 32 -11.37 -12.06 -1.12
CA CYS A 32 -10.40 -13.04 -0.63
C CYS A 32 -11.10 -14.25 0.01
N ALA A 33 -12.13 -14.02 0.82
CA ALA A 33 -12.91 -15.09 1.45
C ALA A 33 -13.63 -15.96 0.41
N ASP A 34 -14.25 -15.34 -0.60
CA ASP A 34 -14.93 -16.05 -1.70
C ASP A 34 -13.95 -16.91 -2.52
N ARG A 35 -12.68 -16.53 -2.57
CA ARG A 35 -11.56 -17.26 -3.21
C ARG A 35 -10.81 -18.20 -2.27
N GLN A 36 -11.24 -18.32 -1.02
CA GLN A 36 -10.59 -19.14 0.02
C GLN A 36 -9.13 -18.74 0.30
N MET A 37 -8.79 -17.48 0.12
CA MET A 37 -7.46 -16.95 0.39
C MET A 37 -7.34 -16.56 1.88
N PRO A 38 -6.35 -17.10 2.63
CA PRO A 38 -6.12 -16.69 4.00
C PRO A 38 -5.84 -15.19 4.07
N THR A 39 -6.59 -14.47 4.90
CA THR A 39 -6.56 -13.00 4.93
C THR A 39 -6.58 -12.47 6.36
N HIS A 40 -5.80 -11.42 6.58
CA HIS A 40 -5.81 -10.60 7.78
C HIS A 40 -6.15 -9.17 7.39
N MET A 41 -6.83 -8.43 8.25
CA MET A 41 -7.13 -7.02 8.00
C MET A 41 -6.81 -6.15 9.22
N LEU A 42 -6.20 -4.97 8.96
CA LEU A 42 -5.89 -3.98 9.98
C LEU A 42 -6.20 -2.57 9.49
N THR A 43 -7.07 -1.89 10.22
CA THR A 43 -7.49 -0.51 9.94
C THR A 43 -7.16 0.41 11.12
N GLY A 44 -7.45 1.71 10.97
CA GLY A 44 -7.29 2.69 12.05
C GLY A 44 -8.11 2.37 13.30
N GLU A 45 -9.23 1.66 13.17
CA GLU A 45 -10.16 1.32 14.25
C GLU A 45 -9.84 -0.01 14.94
N THR A 46 -8.92 -0.78 14.42
CA THR A 46 -8.53 -2.09 14.97
C THR A 46 -7.92 -1.93 16.35
N LYS A 47 -8.47 -2.58 17.38
CA LYS A 47 -8.02 -2.48 18.77
C LYS A 47 -6.86 -3.43 19.10
N ASN A 48 -6.91 -4.67 18.63
CA ASN A 48 -5.94 -5.73 18.90
C ASN A 48 -4.86 -5.82 17.80
N ARG A 49 -4.25 -4.69 17.47
CA ARG A 49 -3.34 -4.56 16.31
C ARG A 49 -2.15 -5.51 16.37
N GLN A 50 -1.51 -5.60 17.54
CA GLN A 50 -0.33 -6.43 17.72
C GLN A 50 -0.63 -7.91 17.57
N ASP A 51 -1.78 -8.36 18.03
CA ASP A 51 -2.19 -9.76 17.91
C ASP A 51 -2.40 -10.16 16.45
N ILE A 52 -3.02 -9.28 15.66
CA ILE A 52 -3.23 -9.51 14.22
C ILE A 52 -1.90 -9.50 13.46
N VAL A 53 -0.99 -8.58 13.80
CA VAL A 53 0.35 -8.54 13.22
C VAL A 53 1.12 -9.82 13.56
N ASN A 54 1.10 -10.26 14.81
CA ASN A 54 1.76 -11.47 15.25
C ASN A 54 1.17 -12.70 14.54
N ALA A 55 -0.16 -12.80 14.46
CA ALA A 55 -0.83 -13.88 13.76
C ALA A 55 -0.42 -13.96 12.28
N PHE A 56 -0.29 -12.83 11.60
CA PHE A 56 0.23 -12.78 10.23
C PHE A 56 1.71 -13.17 10.15
N GLN A 57 2.54 -12.65 11.06
CA GLN A 57 3.98 -12.93 11.07
C GLN A 57 4.27 -14.42 11.31
N GLU A 58 3.54 -15.04 12.26
CA GLU A 58 3.73 -16.43 12.69
C GLU A 58 2.99 -17.45 11.80
N ALA A 59 2.05 -17.00 10.96
CA ALA A 59 1.33 -17.90 10.06
C ALA A 59 2.31 -18.64 9.14
N GLU A 60 2.20 -19.96 9.10
CA GLU A 60 2.99 -20.82 8.20
C GLU A 60 2.48 -20.75 6.76
N LEU A 61 1.17 -20.53 6.60
CA LEU A 61 0.53 -20.48 5.30
C LEU A 61 0.69 -19.11 4.65
N PRO A 62 0.84 -19.07 3.32
CA PRO A 62 0.77 -17.84 2.55
C PRO A 62 -0.55 -17.12 2.80
N SER A 63 -0.50 -15.81 2.96
CA SER A 63 -1.70 -15.04 3.28
C SER A 63 -1.60 -13.59 2.77
N VAL A 64 -2.75 -12.98 2.62
CA VAL A 64 -2.89 -11.56 2.31
C VAL A 64 -3.09 -10.76 3.60
N PHE A 65 -2.40 -9.66 3.74
CA PHE A 65 -2.65 -8.70 4.80
C PHE A 65 -3.16 -7.38 4.22
N LEU A 66 -4.42 -7.10 4.44
CA LEU A 66 -5.09 -5.87 4.01
C LEU A 66 -4.88 -4.78 5.07
N LEU A 67 -4.25 -3.68 4.69
CA LEU A 67 -3.89 -2.61 5.62
C LEU A 67 -4.36 -1.25 5.13
N SER A 68 -4.93 -0.45 6.01
CA SER A 68 -5.12 0.95 5.69
C SER A 68 -3.78 1.70 5.77
N LEU A 69 -3.51 2.61 4.82
CA LEU A 69 -2.29 3.43 4.81
C LEU A 69 -2.12 4.20 6.13
N ARG A 70 -3.22 4.66 6.72
CA ARG A 70 -3.21 5.33 8.03
C ARG A 70 -2.75 4.40 9.16
N ALA A 71 -3.15 3.13 9.14
CA ALA A 71 -2.70 2.14 10.13
C ALA A 71 -1.21 1.81 9.98
N ALA A 72 -0.70 1.78 8.76
CA ALA A 72 0.72 1.54 8.47
C ALA A 72 1.65 2.57 9.14
N GLY A 73 1.20 3.81 9.31
CA GLY A 73 1.96 4.87 9.98
C GLY A 73 2.30 4.61 11.45
N THR A 74 1.71 3.60 12.10
CA THR A 74 1.78 3.37 13.55
C THR A 74 2.88 2.41 14.02
N GLY A 75 3.97 2.27 13.28
CA GLY A 75 5.16 1.52 13.77
C GLY A 75 5.08 0.00 13.66
N LEU A 76 4.23 -0.55 12.80
CA LEU A 76 4.10 -1.99 12.58
C LEU A 76 5.39 -2.61 12.03
N ASN A 77 5.72 -3.80 12.47
CA ASN A 77 6.80 -4.61 11.91
C ASN A 77 6.19 -5.75 11.08
N LEU A 78 6.43 -5.75 9.76
CA LEU A 78 5.78 -6.64 8.80
C LEU A 78 6.82 -7.39 7.93
N THR A 79 7.89 -7.83 8.54
CA THR A 79 9.06 -8.41 7.87
C THR A 79 8.86 -9.79 7.25
N SER A 80 7.76 -10.47 7.54
CA SER A 80 7.46 -11.79 6.95
C SER A 80 6.93 -11.70 5.51
N ALA A 81 6.55 -10.52 5.04
CA ALA A 81 6.07 -10.31 3.68
C ALA A 81 7.20 -9.87 2.74
N SER A 82 7.23 -10.44 1.53
CA SER A 82 8.18 -10.08 0.47
C SER A 82 7.55 -9.26 -0.64
N TYR A 83 6.23 -9.10 -0.63
CA TYR A 83 5.46 -8.40 -1.64
C TYR A 83 4.55 -7.36 -1.02
N VAL A 84 4.54 -6.18 -1.62
CA VAL A 84 3.71 -5.04 -1.22
C VAL A 84 2.93 -4.55 -2.44
N VAL A 85 1.63 -4.39 -2.29
CA VAL A 85 0.76 -3.82 -3.31
C VAL A 85 0.13 -2.54 -2.76
N ILE A 86 0.36 -1.42 -3.40
CA ILE A 86 -0.38 -0.18 -3.19
C ILE A 86 -1.58 -0.21 -4.14
N TYR A 87 -2.77 -0.45 -3.60
CA TYR A 87 -3.99 -0.67 -4.39
C TYR A 87 -4.53 0.62 -4.99
N ASP A 88 -4.50 1.69 -4.23
CA ASP A 88 -4.86 3.03 -4.67
C ASP A 88 -3.72 4.02 -4.33
N PRO A 89 -3.19 4.77 -5.31
CA PRO A 89 -2.11 5.71 -5.08
C PRO A 89 -2.55 6.83 -4.13
N TRP A 90 -1.65 7.23 -3.23
CA TRP A 90 -1.85 8.40 -2.38
C TRP A 90 -1.24 9.64 -3.04
N TRP A 91 -1.86 10.80 -2.78
CA TRP A 91 -1.35 12.09 -3.27
C TRP A 91 0.10 12.34 -2.89
N ASN A 92 0.47 11.96 -1.66
CA ASN A 92 1.80 12.13 -1.12
C ASN A 92 2.60 10.82 -1.24
N PRO A 93 3.62 10.77 -2.10
CA PRO A 93 4.46 9.59 -2.25
C PRO A 93 5.23 9.21 -0.98
N ALA A 94 5.45 10.14 -0.04
CA ALA A 94 6.12 9.84 1.23
C ALA A 94 5.31 8.89 2.12
N VAL A 95 3.97 8.94 2.07
CA VAL A 95 3.10 8.02 2.81
C VAL A 95 3.22 6.60 2.27
N GLU A 96 3.29 6.45 0.95
CA GLU A 96 3.50 5.15 0.29
C GLU A 96 4.89 4.60 0.60
N ALA A 97 5.93 5.43 0.50
CA ALA A 97 7.29 5.06 0.86
C ALA A 97 7.39 4.59 2.30
N GLN A 98 6.71 5.26 3.24
CA GLN A 98 6.64 4.86 4.63
C GLN A 98 5.95 3.48 4.80
N ALA A 99 4.88 3.21 4.06
CA ALA A 99 4.21 1.91 4.09
C ALA A 99 5.14 0.78 3.60
N ILE A 100 5.90 1.02 2.53
CA ILE A 100 6.89 0.10 1.99
C ILE A 100 8.05 -0.11 2.99
N ASP A 101 8.56 0.94 3.60
CA ASP A 101 9.61 0.88 4.61
C ASP A 101 9.25 0.04 5.85
N ARG A 102 7.96 -0.11 6.16
CA ARG A 102 7.51 -0.98 7.27
C ARG A 102 7.74 -2.46 6.99
N THR A 103 7.88 -2.83 5.74
CA THR A 103 8.22 -4.19 5.32
C THR A 103 9.73 -4.41 5.21
N HIS A 104 10.47 -3.36 4.89
CA HIS A 104 11.93 -3.40 4.70
C HIS A 104 12.66 -2.80 5.92
N ARG A 105 12.52 -3.42 7.09
CA ARG A 105 13.24 -3.01 8.31
C ARG A 105 14.55 -3.79 8.52
N ILE A 106 15.37 -3.26 9.44
CA ILE A 106 16.59 -3.92 9.95
C ILE A 106 16.26 -5.35 10.37
N GLY A 107 16.88 -6.34 9.71
CA GLY A 107 16.63 -7.76 9.90
C GLY A 107 15.91 -8.44 8.73
N GLN A 108 15.34 -7.70 7.77
CA GLN A 108 14.85 -8.25 6.52
C GLN A 108 16.03 -8.48 5.57
N THR A 109 16.31 -9.75 5.26
CA THR A 109 17.34 -10.16 4.30
C THR A 109 16.79 -10.40 2.90
N ALA A 110 15.47 -10.51 2.76
CA ALA A 110 14.81 -10.75 1.48
C ALA A 110 14.52 -9.43 0.77
N THR A 111 14.61 -9.45 -0.57
CA THR A 111 14.17 -8.34 -1.42
C THR A 111 12.67 -8.15 -1.29
N VAL A 112 12.21 -6.94 -1.05
CA VAL A 112 10.80 -6.58 -1.05
C VAL A 112 10.42 -6.03 -2.42
N ASN A 113 9.43 -6.64 -3.05
CA ASN A 113 8.88 -6.19 -4.33
C ASN A 113 7.65 -5.33 -4.07
N ALA A 114 7.66 -4.09 -4.54
CA ALA A 114 6.54 -3.17 -4.39
C ALA A 114 5.85 -2.93 -5.74
N TYR A 115 4.55 -3.15 -5.77
CA TYR A 115 3.69 -2.91 -6.91
C TYR A 115 2.74 -1.76 -6.61
N LYS A 116 2.51 -0.90 -7.57
CA LYS A 116 1.50 0.14 -7.50
C LYS A 116 0.46 -0.12 -8.59
N MET A 117 -0.80 -0.25 -8.19
CA MET A 117 -1.90 -0.42 -9.12
C MET A 117 -2.41 0.94 -9.57
N ILE A 118 -2.49 1.15 -10.88
CA ILE A 118 -2.94 2.40 -11.48
C ILE A 118 -3.99 2.05 -12.52
N SER A 119 -5.16 2.68 -12.41
CA SER A 119 -6.22 2.52 -13.40
C SER A 119 -5.97 3.47 -14.58
N PRO A 120 -5.80 2.94 -15.82
CA PRO A 120 -5.57 3.80 -16.98
C PRO A 120 -6.77 4.72 -17.25
N GLY A 121 -6.51 5.93 -17.73
CA GLY A 121 -7.55 6.92 -18.06
C GLY A 121 -8.26 7.53 -16.85
N THR A 122 -7.69 7.41 -15.66
CA THR A 122 -8.27 7.96 -14.42
C THR A 122 -7.41 9.05 -13.80
N VAL A 123 -7.97 9.74 -12.81
CA VAL A 123 -7.21 10.70 -12.00
C VAL A 123 -6.00 10.08 -11.30
N GLU A 124 -6.02 8.78 -11.01
CA GLU A 124 -4.90 8.05 -10.43
C GLU A 124 -3.67 8.04 -11.35
N GLU A 125 -3.88 7.82 -12.65
CA GLU A 125 -2.80 7.90 -13.65
C GLU A 125 -2.22 9.31 -13.71
N LYS A 126 -3.06 10.34 -13.69
CA LYS A 126 -2.62 11.75 -13.67
C LYS A 126 -1.86 12.10 -12.38
N ILE A 127 -2.30 11.58 -11.23
CA ILE A 127 -1.57 11.72 -9.96
C ILE A 127 -0.18 11.08 -10.07
N TRP A 128 -0.11 9.87 -10.61
CA TRP A 128 1.15 9.17 -10.82
C TRP A 128 2.12 9.96 -11.70
N ASP A 129 1.65 10.44 -12.84
CA ASP A 129 2.44 11.27 -13.75
C ASP A 129 2.96 12.52 -13.07
N LEU A 130 2.11 13.17 -12.27
CA LEU A 130 2.47 14.36 -11.53
C LEU A 130 3.54 14.08 -10.46
N GLN A 131 3.40 12.96 -9.75
CA GLN A 131 4.40 12.50 -8.78
C GLN A 131 5.75 12.27 -9.46
N GLN A 132 5.78 11.61 -10.63
CA GLN A 132 7.02 11.36 -11.38
C GLN A 132 7.70 12.65 -11.84
N ARG A 133 6.93 13.62 -12.33
CA ARG A 133 7.43 14.93 -12.73
C ARG A 133 8.03 15.69 -11.56
N LYS A 134 7.38 15.66 -10.40
CA LYS A 134 7.80 16.39 -9.19
C LYS A 134 8.88 15.66 -8.39
N ALA A 135 8.96 14.35 -8.43
CA ALA A 135 10.02 13.59 -7.74
C ALA A 135 11.43 14.02 -8.16
N LYS A 136 11.61 14.45 -9.41
CA LYS A 136 12.89 15.00 -9.91
C LYS A 136 13.24 16.38 -9.32
N THR A 137 12.26 17.11 -8.83
CA THR A 137 12.40 18.51 -8.36
C THR A 137 12.43 18.63 -6.84
N VAL A 138 11.91 17.62 -6.12
CA VAL A 138 11.56 17.69 -4.68
C VAL A 138 12.27 16.64 -3.85
N SER A 139 13.38 16.06 -4.33
CA SER A 139 14.06 14.97 -3.60
C SER A 139 14.55 15.32 -2.19
N ASP A 140 14.57 16.60 -1.80
CA ASP A 140 15.30 17.00 -0.58
C ASP A 140 14.52 17.71 0.54
N VAL A 141 13.24 18.07 0.41
CA VAL A 141 12.70 19.04 1.40
C VAL A 141 11.34 18.74 2.02
N LEU A 142 10.50 17.84 1.55
CA LEU A 142 9.08 17.94 1.94
C LEU A 142 8.49 16.67 2.61
N GLY A 143 8.19 16.79 3.91
CA GLY A 143 7.30 15.89 4.66
C GLY A 143 5.85 15.88 4.13
N GLU A 144 4.93 15.23 4.86
CA GLU A 144 3.55 14.94 4.43
C GLU A 144 2.77 16.12 3.79
N ASP A 145 3.01 17.34 4.26
CA ASP A 145 2.36 18.55 3.72
C ASP A 145 3.01 19.13 2.45
N GLY A 146 4.18 18.66 2.09
CA GLY A 146 4.99 19.32 1.08
C GLY A 146 4.51 19.11 -0.34
N PHE A 147 4.05 17.91 -0.68
CA PHE A 147 3.52 17.63 -2.01
C PHE A 147 2.27 18.47 -2.31
N ALA A 148 1.32 18.51 -1.37
CA ALA A 148 0.09 19.28 -1.55
C ALA A 148 0.36 20.79 -1.65
N LYS A 149 1.30 21.33 -0.87
CA LYS A 149 1.72 22.73 -0.92
C LYS A 149 2.52 23.07 -2.19
N GLY A 150 3.14 22.08 -2.82
CA GLY A 150 3.87 22.23 -4.07
C GLY A 150 3.00 22.13 -5.33
N LEU A 151 1.69 21.91 -5.22
CA LEU A 151 0.79 21.90 -6.36
C LEU A 151 0.54 23.33 -6.87
N THR A 152 0.70 23.53 -8.16
CA THR A 152 0.37 24.78 -8.85
C THR A 152 -1.06 24.73 -9.40
N THR A 153 -1.60 25.89 -9.78
CA THR A 153 -2.91 25.95 -10.47
C THR A 153 -2.93 25.10 -11.73
N ASN A 154 -1.85 25.08 -12.49
CA ASN A 154 -1.73 24.27 -13.70
C ASN A 154 -1.75 22.76 -13.38
N ASP A 155 -1.18 22.32 -12.25
CA ASP A 155 -1.24 20.93 -11.80
C ASP A 155 -2.69 20.52 -11.48
N LEU A 156 -3.45 21.41 -10.83
CA LEU A 156 -4.86 21.18 -10.54
C LEU A 156 -5.71 21.12 -11.82
N GLU A 157 -5.48 22.03 -12.76
CA GLU A 157 -6.15 21.99 -14.06
C GLU A 157 -5.85 20.68 -14.81
N TYR A 158 -4.60 20.21 -14.79
CA TYR A 158 -4.22 18.94 -15.38
C TYR A 158 -4.95 17.73 -14.74
N LEU A 159 -5.07 17.71 -13.41
CA LEU A 159 -5.74 16.61 -12.70
C LEU A 159 -7.23 16.51 -13.04
N PHE A 160 -7.90 17.64 -13.25
CA PHE A 160 -9.34 17.73 -13.52
C PHE A 160 -9.69 17.97 -15.00
N SER A 161 -8.70 17.97 -15.89
CA SER A 161 -8.97 17.95 -17.33
C SER A 161 -9.59 16.64 -17.76
N ASP A 162 -10.47 16.66 -18.74
CA ASP A 162 -11.03 15.46 -19.39
C ASP A 162 -9.95 14.66 -20.15
#